data_e1c9999796552711cdbc7f1766068f50
#
_entry.id   e1c9999796552711cdbc7f1766068f50
#
_cell.length_a   1.000
_cell.length_b   1.000
_cell.length_c   1.000
_cell.angle_alpha   90.00
_cell.angle_beta   90.00
_cell.angle_gamma   90.00
#
_symmetry.space_group_name_H-M   'P 1'
#
loop_
_entity.id
_entity.type
_entity.pdbx_description
1 polymer ?
#
loop_
_entity_poly.entity_id
_entity_poly.type
_entity_poly.pdbx_seq_one_letter_code
_entity_poly.pdbx_strand_id
1 'polypeptide(L)'
;MKPTQPHPVIPVNQLRPGMYVIAIASQTGAMEIAQTGLVTTRQQVDVLIRRGVLTVKVDLARSKLPGIAQVISPSPAHSAGSVRPAGSGEGRELKIRRLYQEARELQGKFIRHLKAGEPIDITPLAAVAEEMVDTMFTHGDAMLCLARIRAKDAYLMEHSMNVAILLANFGRYLGLDRSVLKELTLGGLLHDVGKIMTPDEVLNKPGKLTDEEFGVMRQHVVHSYDILSNTAGITPTMLEVAANHHERLDGTGYPQRLKGDQLSLYTRMSGIVDVYDAVTADRVYKQGMQPTQAFRILLKGINQHFDAELVTKFIKCMGVYPVGTLVQLSNQRLAVVMQRNEQQPLKPVVKVIYHTTQRHYLEVQWLDLARNGGQESIESTVDPKEFGINLANFV
;
A
#
# COMPACT_ATOMS: atom_id res chain seq x y z
N MET A 1 -33.74 -28.39 25.20
CA MET A 1 -32.85 -28.01 24.09
C MET A 1 -31.46 -27.78 24.67
N LYS A 2 -30.46 -28.57 24.31
CA LYS A 2 -29.05 -28.31 24.71
C LYS A 2 -28.58 -27.05 23.98
N PRO A 3 -27.87 -26.13 24.63
CA PRO A 3 -27.29 -24.97 23.95
C PRO A 3 -26.33 -25.48 22.88
N THR A 4 -26.53 -25.07 21.63
CA THR A 4 -25.61 -25.30 20.53
C THR A 4 -24.31 -24.57 20.86
N GLN A 5 -23.24 -25.36 21.13
CA GLN A 5 -21.90 -24.80 21.32
C GLN A 5 -21.50 -24.03 20.04
N PRO A 6 -21.00 -22.79 20.14
CA PRO A 6 -20.60 -22.03 18.99
C PRO A 6 -19.42 -22.75 18.31
N HIS A 7 -19.51 -22.97 17.00
CA HIS A 7 -18.41 -23.47 16.18
C HIS A 7 -17.45 -22.31 15.88
N PRO A 8 -16.28 -22.24 16.52
CA PRO A 8 -15.36 -21.13 16.33
C PRO A 8 -14.82 -21.08 14.89
N VAL A 9 -14.64 -19.87 14.40
CA VAL A 9 -13.90 -19.62 13.16
C VAL A 9 -12.46 -19.31 13.53
N ILE A 10 -11.53 -20.08 12.99
CA ILE A 10 -10.10 -19.92 13.25
C ILE A 10 -9.33 -19.70 11.94
N PRO A 11 -8.22 -18.94 11.98
CA PRO A 11 -7.29 -18.85 10.85
C PRO A 11 -6.76 -20.23 10.47
N VAL A 12 -6.59 -20.48 9.16
CA VAL A 12 -6.14 -21.79 8.66
C VAL A 12 -4.76 -22.19 9.20
N ASN A 13 -3.90 -21.22 9.50
CA ASN A 13 -2.58 -21.47 10.10
C ASN A 13 -2.63 -21.96 11.55
N GLN A 14 -3.76 -21.76 12.25
CA GLN A 14 -4.02 -22.32 13.59
C GLN A 14 -4.63 -23.73 13.53
N LEU A 15 -5.00 -24.19 12.35
CA LEU A 15 -5.53 -25.53 12.16
C LEU A 15 -4.44 -26.58 12.43
N ARG A 16 -4.78 -27.59 13.23
CA ARG A 16 -3.85 -28.67 13.65
C ARG A 16 -4.43 -30.02 13.33
N PRO A 17 -3.59 -31.06 13.10
CA PRO A 17 -4.03 -32.43 13.05
C PRO A 17 -4.85 -32.80 14.30
N GLY A 18 -6.00 -33.42 14.10
CA GLY A 18 -6.98 -33.71 15.15
C GLY A 18 -8.17 -32.73 15.20
N MET A 19 -8.12 -31.58 14.53
CA MET A 19 -9.25 -30.67 14.43
C MET A 19 -10.22 -31.06 13.31
N TYR A 20 -11.52 -30.91 13.56
CA TYR A 20 -12.56 -31.21 12.58
C TYR A 20 -13.09 -29.93 11.92
N VAL A 21 -12.82 -29.74 10.63
CA VAL A 21 -13.29 -28.61 9.84
C VAL A 21 -14.69 -28.90 9.30
N ILE A 22 -15.66 -28.01 9.55
CA ILE A 22 -17.03 -28.13 9.09
C ILE A 22 -17.34 -27.21 7.90
N ALA A 23 -16.58 -26.12 7.75
CA ALA A 23 -16.72 -25.21 6.62
C ALA A 23 -15.44 -24.38 6.44
N ILE A 24 -15.21 -23.90 5.22
CA ILE A 24 -14.29 -22.79 4.94
C ILE A 24 -15.09 -21.51 5.17
N ALA A 25 -14.58 -20.64 6.07
CA ALA A 25 -15.26 -19.42 6.43
C ALA A 25 -14.82 -18.25 5.53
N SER A 26 -13.55 -18.24 5.07
CA SER A 26 -13.06 -17.30 4.06
C SER A 26 -11.89 -17.87 3.27
N GLN A 27 -11.82 -17.51 1.97
CA GLN A 27 -10.74 -17.91 1.06
C GLN A 27 -10.49 -16.83 0.00
N THR A 28 -9.28 -16.86 -0.60
CA THR A 28 -8.95 -16.06 -1.77
C THR A 28 -9.12 -16.92 -3.02
N GLY A 29 -9.96 -16.49 -3.99
CA GLY A 29 -10.21 -17.20 -5.25
C GLY A 29 -11.55 -17.95 -5.30
N ALA A 30 -11.97 -18.31 -6.53
CA ALA A 30 -13.30 -18.86 -6.84
C ALA A 30 -13.40 -20.40 -6.73
N MET A 31 -12.42 -21.08 -6.18
CA MET A 31 -12.43 -22.55 -6.13
C MET A 31 -13.14 -23.05 -4.86
N GLU A 32 -14.33 -23.61 -5.03
CA GLU A 32 -15.03 -24.33 -3.95
C GLU A 32 -14.23 -25.56 -3.49
N ILE A 33 -13.80 -25.55 -2.23
CA ILE A 33 -13.18 -26.73 -1.62
C ILE A 33 -14.28 -27.52 -0.94
N ALA A 34 -14.67 -28.64 -1.54
CA ALA A 34 -15.83 -29.45 -1.17
C ALA A 34 -15.60 -30.39 0.02
N GLN A 35 -14.43 -30.43 0.66
CA GLN A 35 -14.15 -31.42 1.71
C GLN A 35 -14.06 -30.81 3.11
N THR A 36 -15.09 -31.05 3.89
CA THR A 36 -15.11 -30.90 5.34
C THR A 36 -14.67 -32.21 5.98
N GLY A 37 -13.97 -32.18 7.12
CA GLY A 37 -13.55 -33.42 7.80
C GLY A 37 -12.46 -33.22 8.85
N LEU A 38 -12.00 -34.38 9.38
CA LEU A 38 -10.90 -34.39 10.34
C LEU A 38 -9.57 -34.11 9.64
N VAL A 39 -8.86 -33.09 10.08
CA VAL A 39 -7.48 -32.85 9.66
C VAL A 39 -6.57 -33.87 10.33
N THR A 40 -5.88 -34.69 9.54
CA THR A 40 -5.05 -35.78 10.07
C THR A 40 -3.55 -35.48 9.99
N THR A 41 -3.13 -34.61 9.06
CA THR A 41 -1.72 -34.30 8.85
C THR A 41 -1.49 -32.82 8.68
N ARG A 42 -0.26 -32.34 8.97
CA ARG A 42 0.14 -30.99 8.70
C ARG A 42 0.14 -30.65 7.19
N GLN A 43 0.46 -31.62 6.35
CA GLN A 43 0.43 -31.47 4.90
C GLN A 43 -0.96 -31.04 4.37
N GLN A 44 -2.05 -31.55 4.99
CA GLN A 44 -3.41 -31.13 4.64
C GLN A 44 -3.64 -29.64 4.95
N VAL A 45 -3.12 -29.15 6.07
CA VAL A 45 -3.17 -27.71 6.40
C VAL A 45 -2.41 -26.87 5.37
N ASP A 46 -1.21 -27.32 5.00
CA ASP A 46 -0.37 -26.63 4.01
C ASP A 46 -1.01 -26.60 2.60
N VAL A 47 -1.78 -27.65 2.26
CA VAL A 47 -2.59 -27.67 1.02
C VAL A 47 -3.71 -26.63 1.08
N LEU A 48 -4.41 -26.51 2.20
CA LEU A 48 -5.46 -25.49 2.38
C LEU A 48 -4.88 -24.07 2.27
N ILE A 49 -3.73 -23.81 2.91
CA ILE A 49 -3.03 -22.54 2.82
C ILE A 49 -2.64 -22.21 1.37
N ARG A 50 -2.02 -23.16 0.64
CA ARG A 50 -1.63 -22.99 -0.77
C ARG A 50 -2.82 -22.76 -1.70
N ARG A 51 -4.00 -23.28 -1.35
CA ARG A 51 -5.26 -23.08 -2.08
C ARG A 51 -5.98 -21.79 -1.69
N GLY A 52 -5.36 -20.94 -0.86
CA GLY A 52 -5.89 -19.62 -0.51
C GLY A 52 -6.96 -19.62 0.57
N VAL A 53 -7.12 -20.70 1.34
CA VAL A 53 -8.01 -20.71 2.51
C VAL A 53 -7.41 -19.79 3.58
N LEU A 54 -8.22 -18.86 4.08
CA LEU A 54 -7.80 -17.91 5.11
C LEU A 54 -8.31 -18.32 6.49
N THR A 55 -9.61 -18.66 6.57
CA THR A 55 -10.23 -19.08 7.84
C THR A 55 -11.13 -20.28 7.63
N VAL A 56 -11.23 -21.09 8.68
CA VAL A 56 -12.06 -22.31 8.72
C VAL A 56 -12.94 -22.32 9.94
N LYS A 57 -14.15 -22.89 9.82
CA LYS A 57 -15.06 -23.14 10.93
C LYS A 57 -14.81 -24.54 11.48
N VAL A 58 -14.54 -24.65 12.78
CA VAL A 58 -14.12 -25.91 13.45
C VAL A 58 -15.22 -26.40 14.38
N ASP A 59 -15.47 -27.71 14.36
CA ASP A 59 -16.33 -28.38 15.32
C ASP A 59 -15.46 -28.96 16.45
N LEU A 60 -15.52 -28.34 17.63
CA LEU A 60 -14.73 -28.70 18.79
C LEU A 60 -15.17 -30.08 19.37
N ALA A 61 -16.46 -30.43 19.26
CA ALA A 61 -16.99 -31.69 19.78
C ALA A 61 -16.54 -32.90 18.96
N ARG A 62 -16.30 -32.71 17.65
CA ARG A 62 -15.83 -33.74 16.72
C ARG A 62 -14.31 -33.77 16.58
N SER A 63 -13.61 -32.81 17.15
CA SER A 63 -12.13 -32.76 17.14
C SER A 63 -11.54 -33.73 18.15
N LYS A 64 -10.41 -34.38 17.78
CA LYS A 64 -9.76 -35.46 18.57
C LYS A 64 -8.47 -34.96 19.26
N LEU A 65 -8.47 -33.75 19.82
CA LEU A 65 -7.32 -33.22 20.55
C LEU A 65 -7.65 -33.14 22.05
N PRO A 66 -6.82 -33.68 22.94
CA PRO A 66 -6.96 -33.45 24.37
C PRO A 66 -6.71 -31.97 24.68
N GLY A 67 -7.62 -31.34 25.44
CA GLY A 67 -7.46 -29.94 25.86
C GLY A 67 -7.81 -28.87 24.82
N ILE A 68 -8.61 -29.18 23.80
CA ILE A 68 -8.96 -28.28 22.70
C ILE A 68 -9.56 -26.91 23.17
N ALA A 69 -10.28 -26.91 24.28
CA ALA A 69 -10.84 -25.70 24.89
C ALA A 69 -9.75 -24.73 25.39
N GLN A 70 -8.58 -25.27 25.81
CA GLN A 70 -7.44 -24.47 26.26
C GLN A 70 -6.58 -23.94 25.10
N VAL A 71 -6.65 -24.57 23.92
CA VAL A 71 -5.90 -24.15 22.72
C VAL A 71 -6.56 -22.97 22.03
N ILE A 72 -7.85 -22.75 22.24
CA ILE A 72 -8.65 -21.69 21.62
C ILE A 72 -8.95 -20.54 22.60
N SER A 73 -8.78 -20.75 23.90
CA SER A 73 -8.77 -19.67 24.88
C SER A 73 -7.43 -18.94 24.85
N PRO A 74 -7.39 -17.61 24.84
CA PRO A 74 -6.13 -16.90 24.95
C PRO A 74 -5.51 -17.25 26.30
N SER A 75 -4.40 -17.98 26.31
CA SER A 75 -3.57 -18.18 27.50
C SER A 75 -3.17 -16.83 28.07
N PRO A 76 -3.19 -16.62 29.39
CA PRO A 76 -2.62 -15.42 29.98
C PRO A 76 -1.12 -15.41 29.65
N ALA A 77 -0.76 -14.47 28.78
CA ALA A 77 0.59 -14.26 28.31
C ALA A 77 1.56 -14.05 29.45
N HIS A 78 2.66 -14.79 29.43
CA HIS A 78 3.87 -14.35 30.12
C HIS A 78 4.31 -13.04 29.43
N SER A 79 4.25 -11.98 30.22
CA SER A 79 4.50 -10.60 29.85
C SER A 79 5.95 -10.37 29.41
N ALA A 80 6.17 -10.36 28.09
CA ALA A 80 7.24 -9.62 27.47
C ALA A 80 6.59 -8.77 26.37
N GLY A 81 6.24 -7.54 26.72
CA GLY A 81 6.12 -6.36 25.89
C GLY A 81 5.39 -6.43 24.55
N SER A 82 4.27 -7.17 24.39
CA SER A 82 3.43 -7.00 23.19
C SER A 82 2.47 -5.82 23.40
N VAL A 83 2.95 -4.62 23.13
CA VAL A 83 2.09 -3.43 23.08
C VAL A 83 1.43 -3.39 21.71
N ARG A 84 0.18 -3.89 21.59
CA ARG A 84 -0.71 -3.43 20.53
C ARG A 84 -0.86 -1.92 20.70
N PRO A 85 -0.57 -1.09 19.69
CA PRO A 85 -0.89 0.33 19.76
C PRO A 85 -2.37 0.48 20.09
N ALA A 86 -2.69 1.33 21.06
CA ALA A 86 -4.07 1.63 21.41
C ALA A 86 -4.83 2.05 20.14
N GLY A 87 -5.74 1.20 19.68
CA GLY A 87 -6.60 1.49 18.53
C GLY A 87 -6.41 0.66 17.26
N SER A 88 -5.60 -0.41 17.22
CA SER A 88 -5.56 -1.35 16.09
C SER A 88 -6.74 -2.35 16.16
N GLY A 89 -7.95 -1.91 15.81
CA GLY A 89 -9.10 -2.79 15.68
C GLY A 89 -9.29 -3.22 14.23
N GLU A 90 -9.66 -4.49 13.99
CA GLU A 90 -10.05 -5.03 12.67
C GLU A 90 -11.03 -4.11 11.91
N GLY A 91 -11.90 -3.38 12.62
CA GLY A 91 -12.83 -2.42 12.04
C GLY A 91 -12.17 -1.20 11.37
N ARG A 92 -10.95 -0.82 11.79
CA ARG A 92 -10.23 0.32 11.21
C ARG A 92 -9.52 -0.03 9.92
N GLU A 93 -8.84 -1.17 9.88
CA GLU A 93 -8.23 -1.67 8.65
C GLU A 93 -9.29 -1.89 7.57
N LEU A 94 -10.45 -2.43 7.95
CA LEU A 94 -11.61 -2.58 7.06
C LEU A 94 -12.12 -1.23 6.53
N LYS A 95 -12.17 -0.19 7.37
CA LYS A 95 -12.59 1.15 6.93
C LYS A 95 -11.64 1.73 5.90
N ILE A 96 -10.32 1.66 6.15
CA ILE A 96 -9.30 2.19 5.23
C ILE A 96 -9.31 1.41 3.91
N ARG A 97 -9.46 0.09 3.94
CA ARG A 97 -9.60 -0.74 2.74
C ARG A 97 -10.84 -0.37 1.92
N ARG A 98 -11.98 -0.13 2.57
CA ARG A 98 -13.21 0.33 1.90
C ARG A 98 -13.00 1.68 1.23
N LEU A 99 -12.42 2.64 1.92
CA LEU A 99 -12.12 3.96 1.38
C LEU A 99 -11.20 3.87 0.15
N TYR A 100 -10.16 3.03 0.22
CA TYR A 100 -9.26 2.78 -0.90
C TYR A 100 -10.00 2.17 -2.10
N GLN A 101 -10.86 1.18 -1.87
CA GLN A 101 -11.67 0.55 -2.92
C GLN A 101 -12.66 1.52 -3.53
N GLU A 102 -13.36 2.31 -2.71
CA GLU A 102 -14.30 3.34 -3.16
C GLU A 102 -13.61 4.39 -4.04
N ALA A 103 -12.46 4.91 -3.60
CA ALA A 103 -11.69 5.86 -4.40
C ALA A 103 -11.29 5.27 -5.76
N ARG A 104 -10.85 4.00 -5.78
CA ARG A 104 -10.51 3.28 -7.01
C ARG A 104 -11.70 3.07 -7.94
N GLU A 105 -12.85 2.71 -7.40
CA GLU A 105 -14.09 2.53 -8.18
C GLU A 105 -14.57 3.84 -8.80
N LEU A 106 -14.52 4.93 -8.03
CA LEU A 106 -14.89 6.27 -8.50
C LEU A 106 -13.92 6.79 -9.56
N GLN A 107 -12.61 6.58 -9.38
CA GLN A 107 -11.62 6.90 -10.40
C GLN A 107 -11.86 6.08 -11.68
N GLY A 108 -12.13 4.79 -11.56
CA GLY A 108 -12.48 3.94 -12.70
C GLY A 108 -13.78 4.38 -13.40
N LYS A 109 -14.78 4.83 -12.65
CA LYS A 109 -16.02 5.40 -13.20
C LYS A 109 -15.72 6.70 -13.97
N PHE A 110 -14.95 7.60 -13.37
CA PHE A 110 -14.51 8.84 -14.00
C PHE A 110 -13.82 8.58 -15.35
N ILE A 111 -12.87 7.64 -15.40
CA ILE A 111 -12.15 7.27 -16.64
C ILE A 111 -13.11 6.69 -17.68
N ARG A 112 -14.10 5.86 -17.28
CA ARG A 112 -15.09 5.29 -18.23
C ARG A 112 -15.97 6.38 -18.84
N HIS A 113 -16.51 7.31 -18.03
CA HIS A 113 -17.33 8.43 -18.52
C HIS A 113 -16.54 9.31 -19.49
N LEU A 114 -15.28 9.59 -19.14
CA LEU A 114 -14.39 10.35 -20.02
C LEU A 114 -14.17 9.67 -21.38
N LYS A 115 -13.91 8.35 -21.40
CA LYS A 115 -13.76 7.56 -22.64
C LYS A 115 -15.06 7.52 -23.47
N ALA A 116 -16.20 7.57 -22.82
CA ALA A 116 -17.52 7.58 -23.47
C ALA A 116 -17.93 8.99 -23.95
N GLY A 117 -17.18 10.04 -23.63
CA GLY A 117 -17.56 11.43 -23.92
C GLY A 117 -18.75 11.90 -23.09
N GLU A 118 -19.03 11.26 -21.95
CA GLU A 118 -20.12 11.59 -21.05
C GLU A 118 -19.76 12.75 -20.12
N PRO A 119 -20.76 13.48 -19.59
CA PRO A 119 -20.52 14.53 -18.59
C PRO A 119 -19.77 13.98 -17.37
N ILE A 120 -18.80 14.73 -16.91
CA ILE A 120 -17.93 14.35 -15.79
C ILE A 120 -18.34 15.14 -14.55
N ASP A 121 -18.63 14.42 -13.46
CA ASP A 121 -18.84 14.97 -12.12
C ASP A 121 -17.67 14.50 -11.21
N ILE A 122 -16.88 15.46 -10.72
CA ILE A 122 -15.76 15.17 -9.79
C ILE A 122 -16.21 15.19 -8.32
N THR A 123 -17.45 15.58 -8.03
CA THR A 123 -17.94 15.73 -6.65
C THR A 123 -17.74 14.46 -5.81
N PRO A 124 -18.05 13.25 -6.32
CA PRO A 124 -17.80 12.02 -5.55
C PRO A 124 -16.31 11.77 -5.27
N LEU A 125 -15.43 12.03 -6.25
CA LEU A 125 -13.97 11.91 -6.06
C LEU A 125 -13.46 12.95 -5.07
N ALA A 126 -13.97 14.18 -5.10
CA ALA A 126 -13.60 15.23 -4.16
C ALA A 126 -14.02 14.88 -2.71
N ALA A 127 -15.18 14.26 -2.53
CA ALA A 127 -15.63 13.78 -1.21
C ALA A 127 -14.72 12.66 -0.67
N VAL A 128 -14.35 11.70 -1.51
CA VAL A 128 -13.43 10.63 -1.13
C VAL A 128 -12.02 11.17 -0.87
N ALA A 129 -11.52 12.12 -1.66
CA ALA A 129 -10.23 12.77 -1.41
C ALA A 129 -10.21 13.48 -0.04
N GLU A 130 -11.31 14.09 0.37
CA GLU A 130 -11.48 14.70 1.70
C GLU A 130 -11.42 13.64 2.80
N GLU A 131 -12.12 12.51 2.67
CA GLU A 131 -12.06 11.40 3.63
C GLU A 131 -10.66 10.75 3.67
N MET A 132 -9.95 10.69 2.54
CA MET A 132 -8.55 10.26 2.50
C MET A 132 -7.65 11.20 3.31
N VAL A 133 -7.83 12.52 3.18
CA VAL A 133 -7.08 13.50 3.99
C VAL A 133 -7.41 13.33 5.47
N ASP A 134 -8.67 13.18 5.86
CA ASP A 134 -9.07 12.96 7.25
C ASP A 134 -8.47 11.68 7.83
N THR A 135 -8.47 10.63 7.02
CA THR A 135 -7.85 9.34 7.38
C THR A 135 -6.33 9.48 7.51
N MET A 136 -5.69 10.34 6.70
CA MET A 136 -4.26 10.61 6.80
C MET A 136 -3.88 11.26 8.14
N PHE A 137 -4.73 12.09 8.72
CA PHE A 137 -4.48 12.68 10.04
C PHE A 137 -4.63 11.67 11.19
N THR A 138 -5.51 10.71 11.05
CA THR A 138 -5.84 9.76 12.11
C THR A 138 -5.12 8.42 11.98
N HIS A 139 -4.91 7.95 10.76
CA HIS A 139 -4.41 6.61 10.44
C HIS A 139 -3.43 6.61 9.24
N GLY A 140 -2.60 7.64 9.12
CA GLY A 140 -1.73 7.84 7.95
C GLY A 140 -0.81 6.65 7.66
N ASP A 141 -0.23 6.02 8.69
CA ASP A 141 0.65 4.87 8.50
C ASP A 141 -0.09 3.65 7.95
N ALA A 142 -1.33 3.40 8.38
CA ALA A 142 -2.13 2.31 7.82
C ALA A 142 -2.52 2.57 6.35
N MET A 143 -2.81 3.81 5.99
CA MET A 143 -3.08 4.20 4.60
C MET A 143 -1.84 4.06 3.71
N LEU A 144 -0.67 4.49 4.19
CA LEU A 144 0.61 4.30 3.49
C LEU A 144 0.98 2.82 3.34
N CYS A 145 0.67 2.00 4.35
CA CYS A 145 0.89 0.57 4.30
C CYS A 145 0.04 -0.08 3.21
N LEU A 146 -1.23 0.29 3.11
CA LEU A 146 -2.14 -0.21 2.08
C LEU A 146 -1.70 0.22 0.67
N ALA A 147 -1.30 1.49 0.50
CA ALA A 147 -0.78 2.02 -0.76
C ALA A 147 0.45 1.25 -1.27
N ARG A 148 1.29 0.74 -0.36
CA ARG A 148 2.48 -0.02 -0.75
C ARG A 148 2.18 -1.46 -1.17
N ILE A 149 1.08 -2.05 -0.70
CA ILE A 149 0.72 -3.45 -0.95
C ILE A 149 -0.25 -3.51 -2.13
N ARG A 150 0.31 -3.57 -3.33
CA ARG A 150 -0.43 -3.46 -4.60
C ARG A 150 -0.95 -4.79 -5.13
N ALA A 151 -2.08 -4.75 -5.83
CA ALA A 151 -2.51 -5.81 -6.73
C ALA A 151 -1.87 -5.58 -8.12
N LYS A 152 -1.43 -6.64 -8.80
CA LYS A 152 -0.65 -6.53 -10.05
C LYS A 152 -1.46 -6.06 -11.28
N ASP A 153 -2.80 -6.08 -11.21
CA ASP A 153 -3.64 -6.08 -12.41
C ASP A 153 -4.23 -4.71 -12.81
N ALA A 154 -3.91 -3.62 -12.08
CA ALA A 154 -4.51 -2.29 -12.34
C ALA A 154 -3.50 -1.13 -12.17
N TYR A 155 -2.33 -1.28 -12.77
CA TYR A 155 -1.16 -0.40 -12.55
C TYR A 155 -1.47 1.11 -12.63
N LEU A 156 -2.21 1.58 -13.64
CA LEU A 156 -2.46 3.02 -13.82
C LEU A 156 -3.29 3.63 -12.68
N MET A 157 -4.37 2.95 -12.27
CA MET A 157 -5.24 3.44 -11.19
C MET A 157 -4.54 3.35 -9.84
N GLU A 158 -3.79 2.27 -9.59
CA GLU A 158 -3.05 2.10 -8.36
C GLU A 158 -1.92 3.12 -8.22
N HIS A 159 -1.25 3.45 -9.31
CA HIS A 159 -0.24 4.51 -9.35
C HIS A 159 -0.84 5.86 -8.93
N SER A 160 -1.92 6.28 -9.56
CA SER A 160 -2.58 7.56 -9.22
C SER A 160 -3.10 7.58 -7.78
N MET A 161 -3.65 6.47 -7.28
CA MET A 161 -4.04 6.33 -5.88
C MET A 161 -2.86 6.52 -4.93
N ASN A 162 -1.73 5.91 -5.24
CA ASN A 162 -0.54 6.00 -4.41
C ASN A 162 0.07 7.39 -4.44
N VAL A 163 0.14 8.02 -5.61
CA VAL A 163 0.59 9.42 -5.75
C VAL A 163 -0.31 10.34 -4.90
N ALA A 164 -1.63 10.15 -4.93
CA ALA A 164 -2.56 10.91 -4.11
C ALA A 164 -2.29 10.73 -2.60
N ILE A 165 -2.14 9.49 -2.13
CA ILE A 165 -1.84 9.18 -0.72
C ILE A 165 -0.49 9.76 -0.30
N LEU A 166 0.53 9.64 -1.15
CA LEU A 166 1.86 10.15 -0.88
C LEU A 166 1.89 11.69 -0.86
N LEU A 167 1.16 12.36 -1.77
CA LEU A 167 1.01 13.82 -1.76
C LEU A 167 0.29 14.30 -0.49
N ALA A 168 -0.80 13.64 -0.08
CA ALA A 168 -1.49 13.95 1.17
C ALA A 168 -0.56 13.81 2.39
N ASN A 169 0.20 12.70 2.45
CA ASN A 169 1.15 12.47 3.54
C ASN A 169 2.29 13.49 3.54
N PHE A 170 2.85 13.80 2.38
CA PHE A 170 3.95 14.75 2.25
C PHE A 170 3.50 16.19 2.54
N GLY A 171 2.34 16.60 2.01
CA GLY A 171 1.76 17.91 2.30
C GLY A 171 1.43 18.08 3.79
N ARG A 172 0.85 17.05 4.43
CA ARG A 172 0.63 17.02 5.89
C ARG A 172 1.95 17.17 6.67
N TYR A 173 3.01 16.47 6.25
CA TYR A 173 4.33 16.58 6.87
C TYR A 173 4.93 18.00 6.73
N LEU A 174 4.65 18.67 5.63
CA LEU A 174 5.06 20.06 5.38
C LEU A 174 4.20 21.09 6.13
N GLY A 175 3.10 20.66 6.76
CA GLY A 175 2.18 21.55 7.49
C GLY A 175 1.25 22.34 6.59
N LEU A 176 0.95 21.84 5.38
CA LEU A 176 0.01 22.50 4.48
C LEU A 176 -1.43 22.42 4.98
N ASP A 177 -2.25 23.41 4.66
CA ASP A 177 -3.65 23.48 5.05
C ASP A 177 -4.48 22.32 4.48
N ARG A 178 -5.53 21.89 5.20
CA ARG A 178 -6.39 20.77 4.80
C ARG A 178 -7.04 20.97 3.42
N SER A 179 -7.41 22.19 3.07
CA SER A 179 -7.94 22.53 1.74
C SER A 179 -6.93 22.22 0.64
N VAL A 180 -5.68 22.61 0.84
CA VAL A 180 -4.57 22.33 -0.09
C VAL A 180 -4.29 20.81 -0.14
N LEU A 181 -4.31 20.12 0.99
CA LEU A 181 -4.15 18.65 1.02
C LEU A 181 -5.22 17.93 0.20
N LYS A 182 -6.48 18.40 0.27
CA LYS A 182 -7.58 17.87 -0.54
C LYS A 182 -7.31 18.08 -2.04
N GLU A 183 -6.90 19.28 -2.43
CA GLU A 183 -6.56 19.58 -3.82
C GLU A 183 -5.38 18.77 -4.33
N LEU A 184 -4.31 18.62 -3.54
CA LEU A 184 -3.17 17.78 -3.88
C LEU A 184 -3.55 16.30 -4.01
N THR A 185 -4.42 15.81 -3.11
CA THR A 185 -4.91 14.43 -3.14
C THR A 185 -5.73 14.19 -4.42
N LEU A 186 -6.66 15.08 -4.73
CA LEU A 186 -7.49 14.96 -5.93
C LEU A 186 -6.66 15.17 -7.21
N GLY A 187 -5.72 16.13 -7.20
CA GLY A 187 -4.75 16.31 -8.28
C GLY A 187 -3.93 15.04 -8.53
N GLY A 188 -3.46 14.38 -7.47
CA GLY A 188 -2.75 13.09 -7.55
C GLY A 188 -3.62 11.95 -8.11
N LEU A 189 -4.92 11.88 -7.75
CA LEU A 189 -5.86 10.91 -8.32
C LEU A 189 -6.06 11.09 -9.82
N LEU A 190 -5.94 12.33 -10.31
CA LEU A 190 -6.27 12.72 -11.69
C LEU A 190 -5.05 13.06 -12.55
N HIS A 191 -3.82 13.08 -12.00
CA HIS A 191 -2.64 13.62 -12.70
C HIS A 191 -2.37 12.94 -14.04
N ASP A 192 -2.63 11.67 -14.12
CA ASP A 192 -2.35 10.81 -15.27
C ASP A 192 -3.58 10.54 -16.16
N VAL A 193 -4.67 11.28 -15.97
CA VAL A 193 -5.93 11.03 -16.70
C VAL A 193 -5.76 11.09 -18.21
N GLY A 194 -4.86 11.94 -18.71
CA GLY A 194 -4.55 12.07 -20.14
C GLY A 194 -3.93 10.83 -20.77
N LYS A 195 -3.44 9.86 -19.99
CA LYS A 195 -2.94 8.58 -20.52
C LYS A 195 -4.01 7.76 -21.23
N ILE A 196 -5.28 8.04 -21.02
CA ILE A 196 -6.38 7.42 -21.78
C ILE A 196 -6.36 7.75 -23.27
N MET A 197 -5.70 8.87 -23.64
CA MET A 197 -5.53 9.31 -25.02
C MET A 197 -4.25 8.73 -25.66
N THR A 198 -3.40 8.06 -24.88
CA THR A 198 -2.18 7.42 -25.40
C THR A 198 -2.56 6.09 -26.05
N PRO A 199 -2.10 5.82 -27.30
CA PRO A 199 -2.35 4.54 -27.95
C PRO A 199 -1.88 3.35 -27.11
N ASP A 200 -2.68 2.27 -27.09
CA ASP A 200 -2.43 1.09 -26.25
C ASP A 200 -1.08 0.42 -26.55
N GLU A 201 -0.64 0.43 -27.80
CA GLU A 201 0.65 -0.09 -28.22
C GLU A 201 1.85 0.67 -27.65
N VAL A 202 1.67 1.97 -27.31
CA VAL A 202 2.68 2.80 -26.65
C VAL A 202 2.54 2.69 -25.12
N LEU A 203 1.30 2.80 -24.62
CA LEU A 203 1.01 2.78 -23.18
C LEU A 203 1.42 1.46 -22.52
N ASN A 204 1.12 0.34 -23.20
CA ASN A 204 1.32 -1.02 -22.69
C ASN A 204 2.55 -1.72 -23.29
N LYS A 205 3.43 -0.98 -23.99
CA LYS A 205 4.60 -1.56 -24.64
C LYS A 205 5.51 -2.27 -23.64
N PRO A 206 5.82 -3.57 -23.88
CA PRO A 206 6.80 -4.28 -23.09
C PRO A 206 8.21 -3.82 -23.44
N GLY A 207 8.83 -3.02 -22.58
CA GLY A 207 10.22 -2.58 -22.76
C GLY A 207 10.39 -1.06 -22.83
N LYS A 208 11.49 -0.61 -23.44
CA LYS A 208 11.78 0.81 -23.61
C LYS A 208 11.01 1.38 -24.81
N LEU A 209 10.48 2.57 -24.64
CA LEU A 209 9.90 3.36 -25.74
C LEU A 209 11.03 3.88 -26.65
N THR A 210 10.77 3.99 -27.96
CA THR A 210 11.61 4.77 -28.87
C THR A 210 11.44 6.25 -28.57
N ASP A 211 12.26 7.12 -29.18
CA ASP A 211 12.15 8.58 -28.97
C ASP A 211 10.81 9.11 -29.49
N GLU A 212 10.30 8.56 -30.62
CA GLU A 212 9.00 8.89 -31.18
C GLU A 212 7.86 8.47 -30.24
N GLU A 213 7.88 7.23 -29.78
CA GLU A 213 6.89 6.70 -28.82
C GLU A 213 6.94 7.46 -27.49
N PHE A 214 8.14 7.83 -27.03
CA PHE A 214 8.28 8.69 -25.85
C PHE A 214 7.72 10.07 -26.11
N GLY A 215 7.84 10.61 -27.32
CA GLY A 215 7.17 11.82 -27.76
C GLY A 215 5.64 11.73 -27.60
N VAL A 216 5.05 10.61 -28.07
CA VAL A 216 3.60 10.35 -27.89
C VAL A 216 3.24 10.21 -26.41
N MET A 217 4.02 9.45 -25.64
CA MET A 217 3.79 9.27 -24.20
C MET A 217 3.78 10.59 -23.46
N ARG A 218 4.69 11.53 -23.76
CA ARG A 218 4.75 12.84 -23.10
C ARG A 218 3.51 13.70 -23.28
N GLN A 219 2.70 13.44 -24.33
CA GLN A 219 1.47 14.20 -24.57
C GLN A 219 0.41 13.98 -23.48
N HIS A 220 0.52 12.94 -22.63
CA HIS A 220 -0.47 12.68 -21.59
C HIS A 220 -0.63 13.88 -20.63
N VAL A 221 0.43 14.63 -20.34
CA VAL A 221 0.30 15.84 -19.45
C VAL A 221 -0.48 16.96 -20.12
N VAL A 222 -0.31 17.12 -21.43
CA VAL A 222 -1.10 18.09 -22.22
C VAL A 222 -2.56 17.65 -22.25
N HIS A 223 -2.81 16.38 -22.56
CA HIS A 223 -4.16 15.81 -22.55
C HIS A 223 -4.80 15.86 -21.14
N SER A 224 -4.02 15.63 -20.06
CA SER A 224 -4.52 15.81 -18.70
C SER A 224 -4.95 17.25 -18.45
N TYR A 225 -4.14 18.23 -18.87
CA TYR A 225 -4.49 19.64 -18.76
C TYR A 225 -5.76 19.98 -19.55
N ASP A 226 -5.85 19.55 -20.82
CA ASP A 226 -6.99 19.83 -21.68
C ASP A 226 -8.30 19.24 -21.13
N ILE A 227 -8.25 18.00 -20.61
CA ILE A 227 -9.39 17.35 -19.97
C ILE A 227 -9.81 18.09 -18.71
N LEU A 228 -8.87 18.33 -17.81
CA LEU A 228 -9.17 18.86 -16.48
C LEU A 228 -9.52 20.34 -16.52
N SER A 229 -8.94 21.15 -17.41
CA SER A 229 -9.28 22.58 -17.57
C SER A 229 -10.74 22.79 -18.01
N ASN A 230 -11.32 21.79 -18.70
CA ASN A 230 -12.73 21.78 -19.12
C ASN A 230 -13.65 21.04 -18.14
N THR A 231 -13.14 20.60 -16.98
CA THR A 231 -13.93 19.88 -15.99
C THR A 231 -14.32 20.79 -14.83
N ALA A 232 -15.62 20.92 -14.55
CA ALA A 232 -16.10 21.75 -13.47
C ALA A 232 -15.58 21.28 -12.10
N GLY A 233 -15.18 22.23 -11.25
CA GLY A 233 -14.69 21.96 -9.90
C GLY A 233 -13.19 21.67 -9.81
N ILE A 234 -12.46 21.65 -10.91
CA ILE A 234 -11.00 21.55 -10.91
C ILE A 234 -10.39 22.91 -10.51
N THR A 235 -9.47 22.87 -9.56
CA THR A 235 -8.75 24.07 -9.07
C THR A 235 -7.41 24.26 -9.80
N PRO A 236 -6.80 25.47 -9.72
CA PRO A 236 -5.45 25.70 -10.25
C PRO A 236 -4.40 24.72 -9.69
N THR A 237 -4.46 24.39 -8.40
CA THR A 237 -3.56 23.42 -7.77
C THR A 237 -3.65 22.02 -8.40
N MET A 238 -4.88 21.55 -8.67
CA MET A 238 -5.11 20.25 -9.32
C MET A 238 -4.58 20.22 -10.75
N LEU A 239 -4.83 21.30 -11.52
CA LEU A 239 -4.30 21.46 -12.86
C LEU A 239 -2.78 21.47 -12.89
N GLU A 240 -2.18 22.17 -11.93
CA GLU A 240 -0.73 22.26 -11.83
C GLU A 240 -0.07 20.91 -11.55
N VAL A 241 -0.63 20.11 -10.63
CA VAL A 241 -0.17 18.74 -10.37
C VAL A 241 -0.26 17.89 -11.63
N ALA A 242 -1.37 17.95 -12.36
CA ALA A 242 -1.59 17.13 -13.55
C ALA A 242 -0.73 17.56 -14.74
N ALA A 243 -0.56 18.87 -14.97
CA ALA A 243 0.16 19.41 -16.12
C ALA A 243 1.68 19.37 -15.96
N ASN A 244 2.20 19.50 -14.71
CA ASN A 244 3.59 19.85 -14.48
C ASN A 244 4.39 18.82 -13.67
N HIS A 245 3.81 17.67 -13.29
CA HIS A 245 4.50 16.65 -12.47
C HIS A 245 5.77 16.05 -13.13
N HIS A 246 5.96 16.27 -14.42
CA HIS A 246 7.16 15.88 -15.17
C HIS A 246 8.12 17.04 -15.48
N GLU A 247 7.83 18.24 -14.96
CA GLU A 247 8.79 19.35 -15.03
C GLU A 247 9.96 19.10 -14.08
N ARG A 248 11.12 19.70 -14.39
CA ARG A 248 12.38 19.51 -13.65
C ARG A 248 13.05 20.85 -13.41
N LEU A 249 13.75 20.98 -12.28
CA LEU A 249 14.41 22.26 -11.89
C LEU A 249 15.39 22.79 -12.94
N ASP A 250 16.07 21.92 -13.68
CA ASP A 250 17.02 22.29 -14.72
C ASP A 250 16.38 22.66 -16.07
N GLY A 251 15.05 22.53 -16.18
CA GLY A 251 14.29 22.77 -17.42
C GLY A 251 14.41 21.67 -18.47
N THR A 252 14.91 20.49 -18.10
CA THR A 252 14.91 19.30 -18.98
C THR A 252 13.59 18.54 -18.93
N GLY A 253 12.65 18.99 -18.08
CA GLY A 253 11.30 18.44 -17.95
C GLY A 253 10.40 18.76 -19.15
N TYR A 254 9.14 18.40 -19.02
CA TYR A 254 8.09 18.68 -20.02
C TYR A 254 6.73 18.89 -19.32
N PRO A 255 5.74 19.56 -19.93
CA PRO A 255 5.68 19.98 -21.34
C PRO A 255 6.31 21.36 -21.61
N GLN A 256 6.37 22.26 -20.61
CA GLN A 256 6.71 23.68 -20.79
C GLN A 256 8.20 23.97 -20.60
N ARG A 257 8.98 23.03 -20.07
CA ARG A 257 10.40 23.16 -19.72
C ARG A 257 10.67 24.28 -18.73
N LEU A 258 9.82 24.37 -17.71
CA LEU A 258 9.93 25.34 -16.63
C LEU A 258 11.24 25.14 -15.86
N LYS A 259 11.83 26.22 -15.33
CA LYS A 259 13.11 26.20 -14.62
C LYS A 259 13.02 26.84 -13.25
N GLY A 260 13.73 26.28 -12.28
CA GLY A 260 13.96 26.91 -10.98
C GLY A 260 12.66 27.41 -10.32
N ASP A 261 12.60 28.72 -10.09
CA ASP A 261 11.46 29.35 -9.39
C ASP A 261 10.16 29.42 -10.18
N GLN A 262 10.19 29.05 -11.46
CA GLN A 262 8.96 28.90 -12.25
C GLN A 262 8.15 27.66 -11.82
N LEU A 263 8.79 26.69 -11.15
CA LEU A 263 8.10 25.54 -10.59
C LEU A 263 7.58 25.87 -9.20
N SER A 264 6.28 25.77 -9.01
CA SER A 264 5.68 25.94 -7.70
C SER A 264 6.10 24.82 -6.71
N LEU A 265 5.75 25.04 -5.45
CA LEU A 265 5.88 24.00 -4.43
C LEU A 265 5.18 22.69 -4.83
N TYR A 266 3.98 22.77 -5.38
CA TYR A 266 3.14 21.61 -5.71
C TYR A 266 3.68 20.83 -6.90
N THR A 267 4.18 21.51 -7.92
CA THR A 267 4.89 20.89 -9.05
C THR A 267 6.14 20.13 -8.56
N ARG A 268 6.96 20.76 -7.70
CA ARG A 268 8.17 20.12 -7.17
C ARG A 268 7.82 18.90 -6.29
N MET A 269 6.76 18.98 -5.48
CA MET A 269 6.27 17.87 -4.65
C MET A 269 5.78 16.70 -5.51
N SER A 270 4.95 17.00 -6.52
CA SER A 270 4.37 15.96 -7.39
C SER A 270 5.44 15.21 -8.18
N GLY A 271 6.47 15.89 -8.70
CA GLY A 271 7.58 15.25 -9.39
C GLY A 271 8.40 14.29 -8.51
N ILE A 272 8.63 14.65 -7.23
CA ILE A 272 9.31 13.77 -6.27
C ILE A 272 8.47 12.53 -5.96
N VAL A 273 7.18 12.72 -5.70
CA VAL A 273 6.25 11.66 -5.32
C VAL A 273 6.00 10.71 -6.48
N ASP A 274 5.77 11.25 -7.68
CA ASP A 274 5.55 10.46 -8.90
C ASP A 274 6.74 9.54 -9.19
N VAL A 275 7.96 10.10 -9.21
CA VAL A 275 9.17 9.30 -9.45
C VAL A 275 9.36 8.24 -8.35
N TYR A 276 9.15 8.59 -7.08
CA TYR A 276 9.24 7.61 -5.98
C TYR A 276 8.28 6.45 -6.19
N ASP A 277 7.01 6.74 -6.46
CA ASP A 277 6.01 5.69 -6.70
C ASP A 277 6.33 4.86 -7.93
N ALA A 278 6.68 5.52 -9.06
CA ALA A 278 6.99 4.85 -10.31
C ALA A 278 8.18 3.87 -10.21
N VAL A 279 9.21 4.18 -9.41
CA VAL A 279 10.38 3.29 -9.27
C VAL A 279 10.18 2.20 -8.20
N THR A 280 9.30 2.41 -7.22
CA THR A 280 8.99 1.41 -6.18
C THR A 280 7.85 0.47 -6.57
N ALA A 281 7.13 0.76 -7.64
CA ALA A 281 6.05 -0.08 -8.16
C ALA A 281 6.56 -1.32 -8.88
N ASP A 282 5.95 -2.47 -8.61
CA ASP A 282 6.06 -3.64 -9.50
C ASP A 282 5.29 -3.34 -10.80
N ARG A 283 5.95 -3.50 -11.93
CA ARG A 283 5.32 -3.44 -13.27
C ARG A 283 5.39 -4.81 -13.92
N VAL A 284 4.55 -5.07 -14.90
CA VAL A 284 4.50 -6.37 -15.61
C VAL A 284 5.89 -6.84 -16.04
N TYR A 285 6.77 -5.90 -16.45
CA TYR A 285 8.11 -6.20 -16.99
C TYR A 285 9.27 -5.73 -16.11
N LYS A 286 8.99 -5.13 -14.95
CA LYS A 286 10.03 -4.58 -14.07
C LYS A 286 9.62 -4.70 -12.61
N GLN A 287 10.48 -5.29 -11.83
CA GLN A 287 10.34 -5.32 -10.38
C GLN A 287 10.53 -3.93 -9.77
N GLY A 288 9.68 -3.56 -8.82
CA GLY A 288 9.82 -2.34 -8.04
C GLY A 288 11.10 -2.36 -7.19
N MET A 289 11.71 -1.21 -7.06
CA MET A 289 12.92 -1.05 -6.25
C MET A 289 12.57 -0.98 -4.76
N GLN A 290 13.50 -1.39 -3.92
CA GLN A 290 13.40 -1.12 -2.48
C GLN A 290 13.41 0.39 -2.21
N PRO A 291 12.70 0.89 -1.17
CA PRO A 291 12.64 2.33 -0.86
C PRO A 291 14.00 3.00 -0.74
N THR A 292 14.96 2.32 -0.15
CA THR A 292 16.33 2.84 0.00
C THR A 292 17.02 3.09 -1.35
N GLN A 293 16.72 2.29 -2.37
CA GLN A 293 17.21 2.49 -3.74
C GLN A 293 16.48 3.66 -4.41
N ALA A 294 15.17 3.78 -4.21
CA ALA A 294 14.38 4.91 -4.70
C ALA A 294 14.87 6.24 -4.10
N PHE A 295 15.16 6.26 -2.80
CA PHE A 295 15.76 7.45 -2.16
C PHE A 295 17.12 7.82 -2.76
N ARG A 296 17.95 6.85 -3.12
CA ARG A 296 19.23 7.13 -3.82
C ARG A 296 19.03 7.77 -5.20
N ILE A 297 17.95 7.38 -5.91
CA ILE A 297 17.60 8.01 -7.21
C ILE A 297 17.20 9.47 -6.98
N LEU A 298 16.33 9.74 -6.01
CA LEU A 298 15.93 11.10 -5.67
C LEU A 298 17.12 11.98 -5.27
N LEU A 299 18.01 11.45 -4.40
CA LEU A 299 19.23 12.14 -3.95
C LEU A 299 20.18 12.45 -5.10
N LYS A 300 20.33 11.54 -6.07
CA LYS A 300 21.18 11.78 -7.27
C LYS A 300 20.61 12.84 -8.19
N GLY A 301 19.29 13.05 -8.19
CA GLY A 301 18.63 14.08 -9.01
C GLY A 301 18.54 15.45 -8.35
N ILE A 302 19.07 15.65 -7.14
CA ILE A 302 19.07 16.93 -6.44
C ILE A 302 19.79 18.01 -7.27
N ASN A 303 19.23 19.22 -7.28
CA ASN A 303 19.69 20.40 -8.01
C ASN A 303 19.70 20.27 -9.55
N GLN A 304 19.30 19.12 -10.07
CA GLN A 304 19.02 18.91 -11.49
C GLN A 304 17.52 18.72 -11.72
N HIS A 305 17.00 17.63 -11.24
CA HIS A 305 15.58 17.30 -11.41
C HIS A 305 14.73 17.78 -10.23
N PHE A 306 15.25 17.64 -9.00
CA PHE A 306 14.50 17.80 -7.76
C PHE A 306 15.07 18.87 -6.84
N ASP A 307 14.18 19.48 -6.08
CA ASP A 307 14.50 20.41 -5.00
C ASP A 307 15.17 19.64 -3.83
N ALA A 308 16.35 20.09 -3.42
CA ALA A 308 17.17 19.42 -2.39
C ALA A 308 16.48 19.38 -1.01
N GLU A 309 15.83 20.49 -0.65
CA GLU A 309 15.14 20.61 0.63
C GLU A 309 13.91 19.70 0.65
N LEU A 310 13.11 19.71 -0.42
CA LEU A 310 11.94 18.86 -0.54
C LEU A 310 12.28 17.37 -0.58
N VAL A 311 13.34 16.96 -1.30
CA VAL A 311 13.80 15.56 -1.27
C VAL A 311 14.20 15.14 0.14
N THR A 312 14.95 16.00 0.86
CA THR A 312 15.35 15.71 2.24
C THR A 312 14.13 15.58 3.16
N LYS A 313 13.15 16.50 3.04
CA LYS A 313 11.90 16.46 3.79
C LYS A 313 11.05 15.25 3.43
N PHE A 314 10.99 14.87 2.14
CA PHE A 314 10.26 13.68 1.70
C PHE A 314 10.85 12.39 2.29
N ILE A 315 12.18 12.23 2.27
CA ILE A 315 12.84 11.07 2.88
C ILE A 315 12.58 11.00 4.39
N LYS A 316 12.62 12.15 5.09
CA LYS A 316 12.26 12.21 6.50
C LYS A 316 10.77 11.87 6.74
N CYS A 317 9.90 12.38 5.88
CA CYS A 317 8.47 12.08 5.91
C CYS A 317 8.18 10.59 5.74
N MET A 318 8.87 9.91 4.83
CA MET A 318 8.69 8.48 4.59
C MET A 318 9.35 7.61 5.67
N GLY A 319 10.40 8.12 6.32
CA GLY A 319 11.22 7.41 7.31
C GLY A 319 12.25 6.48 6.66
N VAL A 320 13.20 6.02 7.47
CA VAL A 320 14.31 5.14 7.04
C VAL A 320 13.77 3.79 6.55
N TYR A 321 12.78 3.28 7.25
CA TYR A 321 12.04 2.07 6.90
C TYR A 321 10.58 2.44 6.66
N PRO A 322 10.18 2.77 5.42
CA PRO A 322 8.80 3.12 5.12
C PRO A 322 7.81 2.03 5.52
N VAL A 323 6.63 2.44 5.93
CA VAL A 323 5.54 1.52 6.30
C VAL A 323 5.25 0.55 5.14
N GLY A 324 4.95 -0.70 5.46
CA GLY A 324 4.79 -1.78 4.48
C GLY A 324 6.11 -2.41 3.97
N THR A 325 7.28 -1.95 4.46
CA THR A 325 8.56 -2.58 4.12
C THR A 325 8.74 -3.88 4.91
N LEU A 326 9.15 -4.96 4.24
CA LEU A 326 9.62 -6.17 4.90
C LEU A 326 11.05 -5.98 5.34
N VAL A 327 11.34 -6.26 6.60
CA VAL A 327 12.66 -6.11 7.22
C VAL A 327 13.08 -7.40 7.90
N GLN A 328 14.39 -7.66 7.93
CA GLN A 328 15.00 -8.71 8.73
C GLN A 328 15.47 -8.14 10.06
N LEU A 329 15.10 -8.83 11.13
CA LEU A 329 15.53 -8.52 12.48
C LEU A 329 16.79 -9.32 12.85
N SER A 330 17.56 -8.82 13.84
CA SER A 330 18.80 -9.42 14.34
C SER A 330 18.68 -10.87 14.82
N ASN A 331 17.45 -11.32 15.10
CA ASN A 331 17.14 -12.70 15.54
C ASN A 331 16.64 -13.60 14.39
N GLN A 332 16.98 -13.31 13.15
CA GLN A 332 16.60 -14.10 11.96
C GLN A 332 15.08 -14.16 11.71
N ARG A 333 14.30 -13.20 12.20
CA ARG A 333 12.89 -13.07 11.91
C ARG A 333 12.62 -11.99 10.88
N LEU A 334 11.58 -12.17 10.07
CA LEU A 334 11.08 -11.14 9.15
C LEU A 334 9.86 -10.46 9.76
N ALA A 335 9.83 -9.16 9.58
CA ALA A 335 8.73 -8.34 10.08
C ALA A 335 8.33 -7.26 9.07
N VAL A 336 7.05 -6.91 9.05
CA VAL A 336 6.51 -5.80 8.26
C VAL A 336 6.50 -4.54 9.11
N VAL A 337 7.04 -3.45 8.60
CA VAL A 337 6.96 -2.14 9.26
C VAL A 337 5.51 -1.64 9.20
N MET A 338 4.91 -1.39 10.36
CA MET A 338 3.51 -1.01 10.48
C MET A 338 3.29 0.44 10.91
N GLN A 339 4.22 0.98 11.73
CA GLN A 339 4.15 2.36 12.17
C GLN A 339 5.56 2.95 12.27
N ARG A 340 5.69 4.19 11.82
CA ARG A 340 6.93 4.96 11.97
C ARG A 340 7.11 5.39 13.43
N ASN A 341 8.36 5.61 13.82
CA ASN A 341 8.69 6.26 15.06
C ASN A 341 9.46 7.55 14.74
N GLU A 342 8.81 8.70 14.91
CA GLU A 342 9.40 10.00 14.57
C GLU A 342 10.59 10.36 15.46
N GLN A 343 10.59 9.91 16.72
CA GLN A 343 11.66 10.18 17.69
C GLN A 343 12.84 9.24 17.51
N GLN A 344 12.60 8.00 17.11
CA GLN A 344 13.60 6.96 16.86
C GLN A 344 13.37 6.29 15.50
N PRO A 345 13.74 6.92 14.37
CA PRO A 345 13.40 6.46 13.02
C PRO A 345 13.93 5.06 12.66
N LEU A 346 14.96 4.57 13.36
CA LEU A 346 15.51 3.22 13.20
C LEU A 346 14.77 2.16 14.01
N LYS A 347 13.81 2.55 14.84
CA LYS A 347 13.05 1.67 15.75
C LYS A 347 11.54 1.80 15.54
N PRO A 348 11.02 1.42 14.37
CA PRO A 348 9.59 1.44 14.09
C PRO A 348 8.85 0.37 14.90
N VAL A 349 7.52 0.43 14.87
CA VAL A 349 6.67 -0.70 15.27
C VAL A 349 6.53 -1.64 14.09
N VAL A 350 6.77 -2.92 14.32
CA VAL A 350 6.76 -3.95 13.29
C VAL A 350 5.81 -5.10 13.64
N LYS A 351 5.36 -5.81 12.62
CA LYS A 351 4.55 -7.02 12.71
C LYS A 351 5.41 -8.21 12.30
N VAL A 352 5.87 -9.00 13.27
CA VAL A 352 6.72 -10.18 13.04
C VAL A 352 5.87 -11.30 12.44
N ILE A 353 6.33 -11.89 11.33
CA ILE A 353 5.52 -12.82 10.53
C ILE A 353 6.21 -14.11 10.13
N TYR A 354 7.55 -14.15 10.07
CA TYR A 354 8.28 -15.27 9.47
C TYR A 354 9.63 -15.50 10.13
N HIS A 355 10.14 -16.74 10.11
CA HIS A 355 11.49 -17.10 10.57
C HIS A 355 12.34 -17.58 9.38
N THR A 356 13.45 -16.90 9.10
CA THR A 356 14.26 -17.13 7.89
C THR A 356 14.95 -18.48 7.89
N THR A 357 15.59 -18.87 9.00
CA THR A 357 16.32 -20.14 9.12
C THR A 357 15.40 -21.37 9.11
N GLN A 358 14.28 -21.27 9.82
CA GLN A 358 13.30 -22.38 9.92
C GLN A 358 12.30 -22.39 8.76
N ARG A 359 12.29 -21.32 7.94
CA ARG A 359 11.46 -21.16 6.74
C ARG A 359 9.96 -21.43 6.97
N HIS A 360 9.41 -20.87 8.05
CA HIS A 360 7.97 -20.97 8.33
C HIS A 360 7.39 -19.65 8.82
N TYR A 361 6.07 -19.50 8.64
CA TYR A 361 5.32 -18.38 9.20
C TYR A 361 5.21 -18.53 10.71
N LEU A 362 5.39 -17.42 11.42
CA LEU A 362 5.20 -17.32 12.86
C LEU A 362 3.76 -16.90 13.20
N GLU A 363 3.36 -17.11 14.43
CA GLU A 363 2.22 -16.40 14.98
C GLU A 363 2.51 -14.90 14.93
N VAL A 364 1.56 -14.13 14.38
CA VAL A 364 1.76 -12.70 14.16
C VAL A 364 1.88 -11.98 15.49
N GLN A 365 3.01 -11.29 15.70
CA GLN A 365 3.29 -10.53 16.91
C GLN A 365 3.63 -9.08 16.56
N TRP A 366 3.05 -8.16 17.31
CA TRP A 366 3.43 -6.76 17.25
C TRP A 366 4.65 -6.52 18.13
N LEU A 367 5.65 -5.81 17.62
CA LEU A 367 6.88 -5.50 18.30
C LEU A 367 7.21 -4.01 18.12
N ASP A 368 7.25 -3.28 19.20
CA ASP A 368 7.75 -1.91 19.24
C ASP A 368 9.26 -1.95 19.48
N LEU A 369 10.05 -1.70 18.43
CA LEU A 369 11.52 -1.76 18.51
C LEU A 369 12.12 -0.66 19.40
N ALA A 370 11.37 0.39 19.72
CA ALA A 370 11.83 1.41 20.68
C ALA A 370 11.69 0.94 22.14
N ARG A 371 10.75 0.01 22.41
CA ARG A 371 10.41 -0.46 23.75
C ARG A 371 10.89 -1.87 24.08
N ASN A 372 11.56 -2.55 23.14
CA ASN A 372 12.03 -3.93 23.33
C ASN A 372 13.33 -4.07 24.13
N GLY A 373 13.78 -3.01 24.80
CA GLY A 373 15.02 -3.03 25.59
C GLY A 373 16.30 -3.18 24.75
N GLY A 374 16.23 -3.00 23.43
CA GLY A 374 17.38 -3.17 22.53
C GLY A 374 17.70 -4.63 22.16
N GLN A 375 16.80 -5.56 22.50
CA GLN A 375 16.99 -6.99 22.21
C GLN A 375 16.99 -7.30 20.73
N GLU A 376 16.27 -6.50 19.93
CA GLU A 376 16.11 -6.71 18.50
C GLU A 376 16.25 -5.39 17.75
N SER A 377 16.90 -5.46 16.60
CA SER A 377 17.09 -4.33 15.70
C SER A 377 16.85 -4.78 14.25
N ILE A 378 16.61 -3.83 13.36
CA ILE A 378 16.54 -4.09 11.93
C ILE A 378 17.95 -4.19 11.38
N GLU A 379 18.27 -5.29 10.72
CA GLU A 379 19.57 -5.49 10.02
C GLU A 379 19.49 -5.02 8.56
N SER A 380 18.40 -5.36 7.86
CA SER A 380 18.26 -5.07 6.44
C SER A 380 16.79 -4.98 6.02
N THR A 381 16.56 -4.39 4.84
CA THR A 381 15.31 -4.53 4.09
C THR A 381 15.38 -5.77 3.21
N VAL A 382 14.28 -6.50 3.08
CA VAL A 382 14.19 -7.78 2.37
C VAL A 382 13.14 -7.69 1.27
N ASP A 383 13.41 -8.31 0.12
CA ASP A 383 12.39 -8.51 -0.92
C ASP A 383 11.46 -9.66 -0.47
N PRO A 384 10.13 -9.41 -0.34
CA PRO A 384 9.17 -10.44 0.02
C PRO A 384 9.23 -11.68 -0.88
N LYS A 385 9.63 -11.50 -2.14
CA LYS A 385 9.70 -12.59 -3.13
C LYS A 385 10.80 -13.60 -2.82
N GLU A 386 11.89 -13.21 -2.14
CA GLU A 386 12.98 -14.12 -1.74
C GLU A 386 12.45 -15.24 -0.83
N PHE A 387 11.37 -14.96 -0.10
CA PHE A 387 10.75 -15.91 0.83
C PHE A 387 9.36 -16.34 0.40
N GLY A 388 8.88 -15.94 -0.79
CA GLY A 388 7.53 -16.22 -1.27
C GLY A 388 6.42 -15.60 -0.40
N ILE A 389 6.71 -14.48 0.26
CA ILE A 389 5.79 -13.81 1.18
C ILE A 389 4.87 -12.87 0.40
N ASN A 390 3.55 -13.03 0.56
CA ASN A 390 2.58 -12.05 0.11
C ASN A 390 2.21 -11.11 1.28
N LEU A 391 2.68 -9.87 1.22
CA LEU A 391 2.47 -8.88 2.27
C LEU A 391 0.99 -8.51 2.47
N ALA A 392 0.14 -8.65 1.43
CA ALA A 392 -1.30 -8.36 1.53
C ALA A 392 -2.01 -9.23 2.59
N ASN A 393 -1.43 -10.36 2.96
CA ASN A 393 -1.99 -11.25 3.99
C ASN A 393 -1.76 -10.73 5.42
N PHE A 394 -0.95 -9.68 5.60
CA PHE A 394 -0.50 -9.21 6.91
C PHE A 394 -0.87 -7.75 7.20
N VAL A 395 -1.53 -7.06 6.25
CA VAL A 395 -1.90 -5.64 6.34
C VAL A 395 -3.38 -5.44 6.15
#